data_0ba0071b82518689b2104569482b00e3
#
_entry.id   0ba0071b82518689b2104569482b00e3
#
_cell.length_a   1.000
_cell.length_b   1.000
_cell.length_c   1.000
_cell.angle_alpha   90.00
_cell.angle_beta   90.00
_cell.angle_gamma   90.00
#
_symmetry.space_group_name_H-M   'P 1'
#
loop_
_entity.id
_entity.type
_entity.pdbx_description
1 polymer ?
#
loop_
_entity_poly.entity_id
_entity_poly.type
_entity_poly.pdbx_seq_one_letter_code
_entity_poly.pdbx_strand_id
1 'polypeptide(L)'
;KILKKGVDEPNWVEKAVEIVNITAPLPRYRSIIVTGNMMNDAGAYGYQELGYSLSYGNQVLSKLIENGVEPSTAAKKIKFKFGVGSNYFMEIAKFRAARWLWAEVVNAYKPPCPHDCDNKADDGTCRCAAKMNIHAITSSFNQSLYDPYVNLLRTQTEAMSATLGSVDSLTVRPFDEAFETPTEFAERIAVN
;
A
#
# COMPACT_ATOMS: atom_id res chain seq x y z
N LYS A 1 -10.59 -8.90 -3.60
CA LYS A 1 -11.91 -9.57 -3.56
C LYS A 1 -11.78 -11.06 -3.25
N ILE A 2 -10.86 -11.79 -3.90
CA ILE A 2 -10.68 -13.24 -3.72
C ILE A 2 -10.47 -13.59 -2.25
N LEU A 3 -9.47 -12.99 -1.59
CA LEU A 3 -9.16 -13.26 -0.18
C LEU A 3 -10.29 -12.85 0.78
N LYS A 4 -11.04 -11.78 0.47
CA LYS A 4 -12.08 -11.25 1.33
C LYS A 4 -13.45 -11.91 1.12
N LYS A 5 -13.76 -12.35 -0.10
CA LYS A 5 -15.08 -12.87 -0.50
C LYS A 5 -15.07 -14.29 -1.01
N GLY A 6 -13.88 -14.91 -1.19
CA GLY A 6 -13.76 -16.23 -1.79
C GLY A 6 -14.25 -16.30 -3.25
N VAL A 7 -14.39 -15.16 -3.91
CA VAL A 7 -14.86 -15.08 -5.29
C VAL A 7 -13.68 -15.13 -6.22
N ASP A 8 -13.64 -16.15 -7.06
CA ASP A 8 -12.67 -16.22 -8.16
C ASP A 8 -13.07 -15.25 -9.28
N GLU A 9 -12.11 -14.48 -9.78
CA GLU A 9 -12.25 -13.61 -10.95
C GLU A 9 -11.23 -14.04 -12.00
N PRO A 10 -11.56 -15.03 -12.86
CA PRO A 10 -10.61 -15.59 -13.81
C PRO A 10 -10.04 -14.54 -14.78
N ASN A 11 -10.79 -13.49 -15.10
CA ASN A 11 -10.40 -12.44 -16.05
C ASN A 11 -9.84 -11.18 -15.35
N TRP A 12 -9.30 -11.31 -14.15
CA TRP A 12 -8.79 -10.15 -13.40
C TRP A 12 -7.62 -9.46 -14.11
N VAL A 13 -6.78 -10.20 -14.82
CA VAL A 13 -5.62 -9.66 -15.55
C VAL A 13 -6.07 -8.77 -16.69
N GLU A 14 -7.01 -9.23 -17.51
CA GLU A 14 -7.56 -8.48 -18.65
C GLU A 14 -8.18 -7.15 -18.17
N LYS A 15 -9.00 -7.23 -17.11
CA LYS A 15 -9.59 -6.03 -16.49
C LYS A 15 -8.54 -5.08 -15.92
N ALA A 16 -7.48 -5.62 -15.33
CA ALA A 16 -6.38 -4.82 -14.79
C ALA A 16 -5.63 -4.09 -15.90
N VAL A 17 -5.33 -4.77 -17.00
CA VAL A 17 -4.68 -4.18 -18.18
C VAL A 17 -5.56 -3.09 -18.79
N GLU A 18 -6.85 -3.35 -18.97
CA GLU A 18 -7.81 -2.35 -19.49
C GLU A 18 -7.84 -1.09 -18.62
N ILE A 19 -7.98 -1.24 -17.29
CA ILE A 19 -8.00 -0.11 -16.36
C ILE A 19 -6.67 0.66 -16.37
N VAL A 20 -5.54 -0.03 -16.45
CA VAL A 20 -4.22 0.62 -16.52
C VAL A 20 -4.10 1.42 -17.81
N ASN A 21 -4.53 0.89 -18.95
CA ASN A 21 -4.47 1.57 -20.23
C ASN A 21 -5.38 2.81 -20.26
N ILE A 22 -6.62 2.69 -19.78
CA ILE A 22 -7.56 3.83 -19.69
C ILE A 22 -6.99 4.92 -18.77
N THR A 23 -6.34 4.54 -17.68
CA THR A 23 -5.81 5.49 -16.69
C THR A 23 -4.37 5.95 -16.98
N ALA A 24 -3.72 5.41 -18.01
CA ALA A 24 -2.34 5.76 -18.37
C ALA A 24 -2.12 7.30 -18.49
N PRO A 25 -3.01 8.08 -19.11
CA PRO A 25 -2.86 9.53 -19.23
C PRO A 25 -2.94 10.30 -17.91
N LEU A 26 -3.37 9.64 -16.81
CA LEU A 26 -3.55 10.27 -15.50
C LEU A 26 -2.31 9.99 -14.60
N PRO A 27 -1.30 10.88 -14.56
CA PRO A 27 0.01 10.56 -13.97
C PRO A 27 -0.02 10.31 -12.46
N ARG A 28 -0.99 10.89 -11.75
CA ARG A 28 -1.14 10.75 -10.29
C ARG A 28 -2.18 9.72 -9.86
N TYR A 29 -2.93 9.16 -10.80
CA TYR A 29 -3.95 8.15 -10.51
C TYR A 29 -3.31 6.77 -10.39
N ARG A 30 -3.60 6.07 -9.29
CA ARG A 30 -3.16 4.69 -9.02
C ARG A 30 -4.36 3.78 -9.13
N SER A 31 -4.41 2.99 -10.19
CA SER A 31 -5.58 2.17 -10.54
C SER A 31 -5.60 0.80 -9.86
N ILE A 32 -4.46 0.32 -9.40
CA ILE A 32 -4.33 -1.00 -8.78
C ILE A 32 -3.84 -0.85 -7.34
N ILE A 33 -4.54 -1.50 -6.41
CA ILE A 33 -4.20 -1.48 -4.98
C ILE A 33 -3.83 -2.89 -4.52
N VAL A 34 -2.62 -3.03 -4.00
CA VAL A 34 -2.16 -4.20 -3.26
C VAL A 34 -2.56 -4.02 -1.80
N THR A 35 -3.47 -4.86 -1.31
CA THR A 35 -4.13 -4.71 -0.02
C THR A 35 -3.44 -5.56 1.05
N GLY A 36 -2.30 -5.10 1.56
CA GLY A 36 -1.53 -5.75 2.62
C GLY A 36 -2.18 -5.66 4.00
N ASN A 37 -2.89 -4.56 4.29
CA ASN A 37 -3.54 -4.36 5.60
C ASN A 37 -4.49 -5.50 6.02
N MET A 38 -5.03 -6.27 5.07
CA MET A 38 -5.85 -7.44 5.41
C MET A 38 -5.05 -8.50 6.18
N MET A 39 -3.75 -8.64 5.90
CA MET A 39 -2.87 -9.55 6.62
C MET A 39 -2.57 -9.02 8.03
N ASN A 40 -2.36 -7.71 8.15
CA ASN A 40 -2.17 -7.05 9.44
C ASN A 40 -3.42 -7.17 10.32
N ASP A 41 -4.61 -6.88 9.78
CA ASP A 41 -5.88 -7.02 10.48
C ASP A 41 -6.20 -8.49 10.87
N ALA A 42 -5.57 -9.46 10.20
CA ALA A 42 -5.61 -10.89 10.55
C ALA A 42 -4.52 -11.32 11.55
N GLY A 43 -3.71 -10.40 12.06
CA GLY A 43 -2.67 -10.66 13.06
C GLY A 43 -1.30 -11.02 12.49
N ALA A 44 -1.04 -10.80 11.21
CA ALA A 44 0.29 -11.01 10.63
C ALA A 44 1.30 -10.01 11.19
N TYR A 45 2.53 -10.48 11.43
CA TYR A 45 3.63 -9.59 11.77
C TYR A 45 4.00 -8.67 10.62
N GLY A 46 4.56 -7.49 10.92
CA GLY A 46 4.90 -6.48 9.90
C GLY A 46 5.79 -6.99 8.77
N TYR A 47 6.74 -7.89 9.06
CA TYR A 47 7.59 -8.52 8.03
C TYR A 47 6.84 -9.53 7.14
N GLN A 48 5.82 -10.21 7.69
CA GLN A 48 4.96 -11.11 6.92
C GLN A 48 4.04 -10.31 5.98
N GLU A 49 3.39 -9.28 6.52
CA GLU A 49 2.59 -8.35 5.73
C GLU A 49 3.40 -7.77 4.57
N LEU A 50 4.63 -7.31 4.85
CA LEU A 50 5.54 -6.77 3.85
C LEU A 50 5.89 -7.81 2.78
N GLY A 51 6.31 -9.00 3.18
CA GLY A 51 6.70 -10.07 2.26
C GLY A 51 5.56 -10.49 1.33
N TYR A 52 4.37 -10.73 1.86
CA TYR A 52 3.19 -11.07 1.08
C TYR A 52 2.78 -9.94 0.13
N SER A 53 2.82 -8.69 0.60
CA SER A 53 2.47 -7.55 -0.22
C SER A 53 3.43 -7.33 -1.38
N LEU A 54 4.73 -7.48 -1.15
CA LEU A 54 5.74 -7.39 -2.21
C LEU A 54 5.60 -8.52 -3.23
N SER A 55 5.37 -9.75 -2.77
CA SER A 55 5.14 -10.90 -3.63
C SER A 55 3.90 -10.70 -4.50
N TYR A 56 2.79 -10.24 -3.91
CA TYR A 56 1.57 -9.95 -4.66
C TYR A 56 1.76 -8.77 -5.62
N GLY A 57 2.44 -7.71 -5.19
CA GLY A 57 2.79 -6.58 -6.05
C GLY A 57 3.63 -7.01 -7.26
N ASN A 58 4.63 -7.87 -7.03
CA ASN A 58 5.46 -8.43 -8.09
C ASN A 58 4.65 -9.29 -9.07
N GLN A 59 3.75 -10.13 -8.57
CA GLN A 59 2.88 -10.94 -9.42
C GLN A 59 1.99 -10.07 -10.31
N VAL A 60 1.38 -9.02 -9.75
CA VAL A 60 0.58 -8.08 -10.52
C VAL A 60 1.42 -7.37 -11.58
N LEU A 61 2.61 -6.89 -11.20
CA LEU A 61 3.54 -6.21 -12.11
C LEU A 61 3.94 -7.13 -13.27
N SER A 62 4.34 -8.37 -12.98
CA SER A 62 4.70 -9.38 -13.99
C SER A 62 3.54 -9.63 -14.96
N LYS A 63 2.32 -9.84 -14.44
CA LYS A 63 1.13 -10.10 -15.27
C LYS A 63 0.76 -8.91 -16.17
N LEU A 64 0.92 -7.69 -15.71
CA LEU A 64 0.71 -6.50 -16.54
C LEU A 64 1.74 -6.43 -17.69
N ILE A 65 3.01 -6.68 -17.37
CA ILE A 65 4.10 -6.66 -18.37
C ILE A 65 3.94 -7.78 -19.39
N GLU A 66 3.63 -9.00 -18.95
CA GLU A 66 3.34 -10.16 -19.83
C GLU A 66 2.20 -9.88 -20.82
N ASN A 67 1.25 -9.00 -20.44
CA ASN A 67 0.13 -8.59 -21.28
C ASN A 67 0.36 -7.23 -21.99
N GLY A 68 1.61 -6.84 -22.17
CA GLY A 68 2.01 -5.72 -23.05
C GLY A 68 1.95 -4.34 -22.40
N VAL A 69 1.75 -4.23 -21.09
CA VAL A 69 1.85 -2.93 -20.41
C VAL A 69 3.32 -2.60 -20.18
N GLU A 70 3.72 -1.38 -20.52
CA GLU A 70 5.10 -0.92 -20.31
C GLU A 70 5.48 -0.95 -18.83
N PRO A 71 6.65 -1.49 -18.44
CA PRO A 71 7.05 -1.66 -17.03
C PRO A 71 7.01 -0.37 -16.20
N SER A 72 7.41 0.77 -16.77
CA SER A 72 7.39 2.05 -16.06
C SER A 72 5.95 2.53 -15.78
N THR A 73 5.04 2.29 -16.69
CA THR A 73 3.61 2.61 -16.55
C THR A 73 2.96 1.66 -15.54
N ALA A 74 3.18 0.36 -15.67
CA ALA A 74 2.65 -0.66 -14.76
C ALA A 74 3.03 -0.39 -13.30
N ALA A 75 4.33 -0.16 -13.02
CA ALA A 75 4.82 0.13 -11.68
C ALA A 75 4.21 1.41 -11.09
N LYS A 76 4.07 2.47 -11.88
CA LYS A 76 3.45 3.73 -11.46
C LYS A 76 1.97 3.62 -11.15
N LYS A 77 1.26 2.59 -11.63
CA LYS A 77 -0.19 2.40 -11.40
C LYS A 77 -0.49 1.56 -10.17
N ILE A 78 0.52 0.97 -9.54
CA ILE A 78 0.38 0.16 -8.32
C ILE A 78 0.51 1.06 -7.08
N LYS A 79 -0.42 0.89 -6.14
CA LYS A 79 -0.43 1.47 -4.80
C LYS A 79 -0.47 0.36 -3.77
N PHE A 80 0.31 0.49 -2.72
CA PHE A 80 0.30 -0.44 -1.60
C PHE A 80 -0.50 0.12 -0.44
N LYS A 81 -1.38 -0.70 0.13
CA LYS A 81 -2.14 -0.38 1.33
C LYS A 81 -1.67 -1.28 2.47
N PHE A 82 -1.00 -0.70 3.46
CA PHE A 82 -0.49 -1.40 4.63
C PHE A 82 -1.28 -1.06 5.89
N GLY A 83 -1.38 -2.04 6.80
CA GLY A 83 -1.80 -1.80 8.17
C GLY A 83 -0.67 -1.14 8.97
N VAL A 84 -1.02 -0.50 10.06
CA VAL A 84 -0.05 0.06 11.03
C VAL A 84 -0.39 -0.53 12.39
N GLY A 85 0.50 -1.37 12.89
CA GLY A 85 0.33 -2.02 14.18
C GLY A 85 0.94 -1.24 15.34
N SER A 86 0.88 -1.83 16.53
CA SER A 86 1.35 -1.21 17.77
C SER A 86 2.87 -1.20 17.95
N ASN A 87 3.62 -1.91 17.10
CA ASN A 87 5.08 -2.00 17.24
C ASN A 87 5.77 -0.81 16.56
N TYR A 88 5.78 0.31 17.24
CA TYR A 88 6.14 1.64 16.74
C TYR A 88 7.39 1.69 15.84
N PHE A 89 8.53 1.23 16.34
CA PHE A 89 9.79 1.29 15.59
C PHE A 89 9.84 0.29 14.43
N MET A 90 9.20 -0.87 14.61
CA MET A 90 9.12 -1.87 13.55
C MET A 90 8.24 -1.40 12.41
N GLU A 91 7.17 -0.65 12.68
CA GLU A 91 6.33 -0.05 11.65
C GLU A 91 7.09 1.01 10.83
N ILE A 92 7.86 1.88 11.50
CA ILE A 92 8.74 2.84 10.81
C ILE A 92 9.75 2.09 9.91
N ALA A 93 10.38 1.05 10.43
CA ALA A 93 11.34 0.23 9.68
C ALA A 93 10.66 -0.47 8.50
N LYS A 94 9.46 -1.02 8.69
CA LYS A 94 8.66 -1.68 7.64
C LYS A 94 8.43 -0.75 6.44
N PHE A 95 7.97 0.48 6.65
CA PHE A 95 7.71 1.41 5.55
C PHE A 95 8.98 1.83 4.82
N ARG A 96 10.09 2.00 5.52
CA ARG A 96 11.38 2.30 4.91
C ARG A 96 11.91 1.13 4.10
N ALA A 97 11.85 -0.08 4.65
CA ALA A 97 12.24 -1.32 3.97
C ALA A 97 11.36 -1.59 2.75
N ALA A 98 10.04 -1.35 2.85
CA ALA A 98 9.09 -1.52 1.77
C ALA A 98 9.50 -0.72 0.52
N ARG A 99 9.87 0.55 0.70
CA ARG A 99 10.29 1.42 -0.41
C ARG A 99 11.55 0.91 -1.08
N TRP A 100 12.52 0.50 -0.29
CA TRP A 100 13.79 -0.02 -0.82
C TRP A 100 13.58 -1.33 -1.56
N LEU A 101 12.93 -2.31 -0.93
CA LEU A 101 12.70 -3.63 -1.53
C LEU A 101 11.82 -3.54 -2.79
N TRP A 102 10.81 -2.68 -2.81
CA TRP A 102 10.00 -2.46 -4.00
C TRP A 102 10.82 -1.84 -5.14
N ALA A 103 11.71 -0.92 -4.82
CA ALA A 103 12.60 -0.35 -5.82
C ALA A 103 13.51 -1.42 -6.47
N GLU A 104 14.05 -2.35 -5.68
CA GLU A 104 14.82 -3.48 -6.21
C GLU A 104 13.98 -4.38 -7.12
N VAL A 105 12.73 -4.69 -6.71
CA VAL A 105 11.80 -5.46 -7.54
C VAL A 105 11.55 -4.77 -8.88
N VAL A 106 11.23 -3.48 -8.88
CA VAL A 106 10.94 -2.74 -10.12
C VAL A 106 12.16 -2.60 -10.99
N ASN A 107 13.33 -2.33 -10.41
CA ASN A 107 14.60 -2.20 -11.14
C ASN A 107 14.98 -3.51 -11.86
N ALA A 108 14.61 -4.67 -11.33
CA ALA A 108 14.85 -5.96 -11.99
C ALA A 108 14.16 -6.07 -13.36
N TYR A 109 13.03 -5.36 -13.56
CA TYR A 109 12.34 -5.27 -14.85
C TYR A 109 12.91 -4.22 -15.80
N LYS A 110 13.95 -3.48 -15.39
CA LYS A 110 14.63 -2.43 -16.17
C LYS A 110 13.66 -1.48 -16.88
N PRO A 111 12.77 -0.79 -16.13
CA PRO A 111 11.76 0.08 -16.72
C PRO A 111 12.43 1.20 -17.53
N PRO A 112 12.12 1.35 -18.83
CA PRO A 112 12.68 2.43 -19.63
C PRO A 112 12.17 3.78 -19.13
N CYS A 113 12.99 4.81 -19.26
CA CYS A 113 12.58 6.17 -18.95
C CYS A 113 11.98 6.81 -20.23
N PRO A 114 10.66 7.01 -20.29
CA PRO A 114 10.02 7.58 -21.47
C PRO A 114 10.31 9.08 -21.68
N HIS A 115 10.89 9.72 -20.68
CA HIS A 115 11.21 11.14 -20.68
C HIS A 115 12.68 11.35 -20.31
N ASP A 116 13.25 12.42 -20.80
CA ASP A 116 14.53 12.91 -20.34
C ASP A 116 14.33 13.47 -18.92
N CYS A 117 14.62 12.65 -17.91
CA CYS A 117 14.47 13.04 -16.51
C CYS A 117 15.83 12.94 -15.80
N ASP A 118 16.07 13.88 -14.87
CA ASP A 118 17.29 13.97 -14.08
C ASP A 118 17.55 12.75 -13.19
N ASN A 119 16.53 11.89 -13.02
CA ASN A 119 16.57 10.68 -12.21
C ASN A 119 16.76 9.39 -13.03
N LYS A 120 17.31 9.50 -14.23
CA LYS A 120 17.69 8.36 -15.05
C LYS A 120 18.95 7.74 -14.48
N ALA A 121 18.99 6.41 -14.35
CA ALA A 121 20.20 5.69 -14.00
C ALA A 121 21.15 5.61 -15.21
N ASP A 122 22.42 5.32 -14.96
CA ASP A 122 23.47 5.24 -16.00
C ASP A 122 23.15 4.16 -17.06
N ASP A 123 22.43 3.12 -16.67
CA ASP A 123 21.94 2.04 -17.55
C ASP A 123 20.65 2.38 -18.33
N GLY A 124 20.15 3.60 -18.19
CA GLY A 124 18.91 4.06 -18.83
C GLY A 124 17.62 3.75 -18.06
N THR A 125 17.70 3.09 -16.92
CA THR A 125 16.55 2.70 -16.09
C THR A 125 15.87 3.90 -15.42
N CYS A 126 14.55 3.91 -15.37
CA CYS A 126 13.76 4.97 -14.75
C CYS A 126 13.63 4.79 -13.24
N ARG A 127 14.44 5.49 -12.45
CA ARG A 127 14.32 5.48 -10.97
C ARG A 127 12.97 6.01 -10.46
N CYS A 128 12.32 6.89 -11.23
CA CYS A 128 10.99 7.40 -10.87
C CYS A 128 9.90 6.34 -10.91
N ALA A 129 10.06 5.29 -11.75
CA ALA A 129 9.13 4.17 -11.82
C ALA A 129 9.22 3.27 -10.58
N ALA A 130 10.39 3.20 -9.96
CA ALA A 130 10.64 2.39 -8.77
C ALA A 130 10.08 3.01 -7.47
N LYS A 131 9.56 4.24 -7.52
CA LYS A 131 8.99 4.91 -6.35
C LYS A 131 7.70 4.24 -5.89
N MET A 132 7.74 3.58 -4.74
CA MET A 132 6.57 2.97 -4.12
C MET A 132 5.59 4.05 -3.63
N ASN A 133 4.29 3.86 -3.93
CA ASN A 133 3.23 4.67 -3.35
C ASN A 133 2.55 3.90 -2.22
N ILE A 134 2.58 4.44 -1.01
CA ILE A 134 2.12 3.79 0.22
C ILE A 134 0.92 4.55 0.80
N HIS A 135 -0.19 3.83 0.98
CA HIS A 135 -1.29 4.23 1.83
C HIS A 135 -1.26 3.40 3.11
N ALA A 136 -1.23 4.04 4.26
CA ALA A 136 -1.32 3.35 5.54
C ALA A 136 -2.73 3.47 6.13
N ILE A 137 -3.13 2.47 6.91
CA ILE A 137 -4.34 2.50 7.72
C ILE A 137 -4.03 1.93 9.09
N THR A 138 -4.46 2.60 10.16
CA THR A 138 -4.28 2.09 11.53
C THR A 138 -4.95 0.73 11.69
N SER A 139 -4.33 -0.17 12.47
CA SER A 139 -4.75 -1.56 12.60
C SER A 139 -6.06 -1.70 13.38
N SER A 140 -6.96 -2.56 12.91
CA SER A 140 -8.13 -2.97 13.70
C SER A 140 -7.79 -4.09 14.69
N PHE A 141 -6.70 -4.82 14.47
CA PHE A 141 -6.27 -5.94 15.32
C PHE A 141 -5.92 -5.51 16.73
N ASN A 142 -5.40 -4.30 16.92
CA ASN A 142 -4.94 -3.78 18.21
C ASN A 142 -6.02 -3.07 19.02
N GLN A 143 -7.24 -2.91 18.48
CA GLN A 143 -8.29 -2.15 19.16
C GLN A 143 -8.91 -2.95 20.30
N SER A 144 -9.16 -2.28 21.43
CA SER A 144 -9.86 -2.83 22.59
C SER A 144 -11.36 -2.55 22.50
N LEU A 145 -12.16 -3.56 22.89
CA LEU A 145 -13.61 -3.43 23.00
C LEU A 145 -14.06 -2.91 24.37
N TYR A 146 -13.28 -3.20 25.42
CA TYR A 146 -13.68 -2.93 26.81
C TYR A 146 -13.33 -1.54 27.31
N ASP A 147 -12.34 -0.90 26.69
CA ASP A 147 -11.98 0.48 26.97
C ASP A 147 -11.68 1.20 25.65
N PRO A 148 -12.72 1.73 25.01
CA PRO A 148 -12.58 2.33 23.68
C PRO A 148 -11.72 3.59 23.67
N TYR A 149 -11.68 4.36 24.76
CA TYR A 149 -10.85 5.57 24.81
C TYR A 149 -9.34 5.29 24.78
N VAL A 150 -8.90 4.11 25.20
CA VAL A 150 -7.51 3.67 25.03
C VAL A 150 -7.13 3.53 23.55
N ASN A 151 -8.11 3.29 22.67
CA ASN A 151 -7.86 3.22 21.23
C ASN A 151 -7.40 4.57 20.66
N LEU A 152 -7.75 5.71 21.28
CA LEU A 152 -7.22 7.02 20.89
C LEU A 152 -5.68 7.06 20.97
N LEU A 153 -5.13 6.56 22.07
CA LEU A 153 -3.66 6.51 22.25
C LEU A 153 -3.02 5.53 21.26
N ARG A 154 -3.68 4.40 20.99
CA ARG A 154 -3.20 3.39 20.05
C ARG A 154 -3.15 3.95 18.63
N THR A 155 -4.26 4.47 18.14
CA THR A 155 -4.35 5.01 16.78
C THR A 155 -3.46 6.23 16.58
N GLN A 156 -3.28 7.07 17.62
CA GLN A 156 -2.35 8.19 17.58
C GLN A 156 -0.89 7.73 17.40
N THR A 157 -0.44 6.75 18.18
CA THR A 157 0.94 6.24 18.08
C THR A 157 1.16 5.49 16.76
N GLU A 158 0.17 4.77 16.26
CA GLU A 158 0.19 4.14 14.94
C GLU A 158 0.29 5.19 13.83
N ALA A 159 -0.54 6.23 13.86
CA ALA A 159 -0.49 7.34 12.91
C ALA A 159 0.86 8.06 12.91
N MET A 160 1.44 8.26 14.10
CA MET A 160 2.76 8.86 14.26
C MET A 160 3.87 7.99 13.64
N SER A 161 3.83 6.67 13.85
CA SER A 161 4.80 5.74 13.24
C SER A 161 4.70 5.72 11.71
N ALA A 162 3.48 5.75 11.17
CA ALA A 162 3.24 5.84 9.73
C ALA A 162 3.82 7.13 9.14
N THR A 163 3.57 8.26 9.80
CA THR A 163 4.07 9.57 9.38
C THR A 163 5.60 9.62 9.37
N LEU A 164 6.25 9.12 10.44
CA LEU A 164 7.71 9.01 10.52
C LEU A 164 8.28 7.97 9.53
N GLY A 165 7.48 6.97 9.16
CA GLY A 165 7.78 6.03 8.08
C GLY A 165 7.65 6.62 6.68
N SER A 166 7.20 7.89 6.58
CA SER A 166 7.06 8.65 5.33
C SER A 166 6.05 8.04 4.35
N VAL A 167 4.88 7.63 4.84
CA VAL A 167 3.79 7.16 3.97
C VAL A 167 3.22 8.32 3.13
N ASP A 168 2.67 8.02 1.96
CA ASP A 168 2.13 9.04 1.05
C ASP A 168 0.70 9.48 1.44
N SER A 169 -0.02 8.61 2.12
CA SER A 169 -1.36 8.90 2.66
C SER A 169 -1.68 7.99 3.84
N LEU A 170 -2.52 8.47 4.75
CA LEU A 170 -2.89 7.78 5.97
C LEU A 170 -4.40 7.85 6.19
N THR A 171 -4.99 6.74 6.62
CA THR A 171 -6.32 6.70 7.23
C THR A 171 -6.17 6.30 8.68
N VAL A 172 -6.67 7.13 9.58
CA VAL A 172 -6.77 6.82 11.02
C VAL A 172 -8.18 6.30 11.28
N ARG A 173 -8.30 5.12 11.89
CA ARG A 173 -9.59 4.57 12.28
C ARG A 173 -10.14 5.31 13.50
N PRO A 174 -11.43 5.61 13.53
CA PRO A 174 -12.10 6.11 14.74
C PRO A 174 -11.94 5.13 15.90
N PHE A 175 -11.82 5.65 17.12
CA PHE A 175 -11.55 4.85 18.31
C PHE A 175 -12.71 3.92 18.70
N ASP A 176 -13.92 4.22 18.24
CA ASP A 176 -15.17 3.48 18.51
C ASP A 176 -15.54 2.48 17.41
N GLU A 177 -14.82 2.47 16.27
CA GLU A 177 -15.10 1.59 15.11
C GLU A 177 -15.13 0.09 15.48
N ALA A 178 -14.42 -0.30 16.56
CA ALA A 178 -14.32 -1.69 16.96
C ALA A 178 -15.63 -2.26 17.54
N PHE A 179 -16.50 -1.44 18.08
CA PHE A 179 -17.70 -1.90 18.81
C PHE A 179 -19.02 -1.26 18.37
N GLU A 180 -18.98 -0.13 17.65
CA GLU A 180 -20.17 0.52 17.12
C GLU A 180 -19.92 1.20 15.78
N THR A 181 -20.98 1.74 15.18
CA THR A 181 -20.80 2.63 14.02
C THR A 181 -20.14 3.92 14.51
N PRO A 182 -19.06 4.35 13.85
CA PRO A 182 -18.32 5.52 14.29
C PRO A 182 -19.20 6.75 14.54
N THR A 183 -18.98 7.40 15.67
CA THR A 183 -19.66 8.65 15.99
C THR A 183 -19.00 9.81 15.28
N GLU A 184 -19.76 10.88 15.00
CA GLU A 184 -19.21 12.11 14.42
C GLU A 184 -18.05 12.69 15.25
N PHE A 185 -18.10 12.53 16.56
CA PHE A 185 -17.03 12.93 17.48
C PHE A 185 -15.75 12.12 17.23
N ALA A 186 -15.86 10.79 17.14
CA ALA A 186 -14.72 9.91 16.90
C ALA A 186 -14.11 10.12 15.52
N GLU A 187 -14.92 10.29 14.48
CA GLU A 187 -14.45 10.61 13.14
C GLU A 187 -13.69 11.94 13.10
N ARG A 188 -14.21 12.96 13.76
CA ARG A 188 -13.56 14.28 13.83
C ARG A 188 -12.22 14.23 14.54
N ILE A 189 -12.08 13.42 15.61
CA ILE A 189 -10.79 13.20 16.28
C ILE A 189 -9.83 12.46 15.35
N ALA A 190 -10.29 11.44 14.66
CA ALA A 190 -9.45 10.65 13.74
C ALA A 190 -8.89 11.48 12.58
N VAL A 191 -9.60 12.54 12.15
CA VAL A 191 -9.15 13.46 11.09
C VAL A 191 -8.14 14.49 11.63
N ASN A 192 -8.25 14.93 12.89
CA ASN A 192 -7.38 15.95 13.50
C ASN A 192 -6.12 15.37 14.08
#